data_53f4e93b220b734288c88697f80e0bf5
#
_entry.id   53f4e93b220b734288c88697f80e0bf5
#
_cell.length_a   1.000
_cell.length_b   1.000
_cell.length_c   1.000
_cell.angle_alpha   90.00
_cell.angle_beta   90.00
_cell.angle_gamma   90.00
#
_symmetry.space_group_name_H-M   'P 1'
#
loop_
_entity.id
_entity.type
_entity.pdbx_description
1 polymer ?
#
loop_
_entity_poly.entity_id
_entity_poly.type
_entity_poly.pdbx_seq_one_letter_code
_entity_poly.pdbx_strand_id
1 'polypeptide(L)'
;MISPNLPIVVIGAGAAGAVVASRLSENEKQSVLLLEAGPDSQSFQEPDGIKSPNFLKALQVTERTFSNLHVQRTALQESVWYPRGRGMGGSSAVNAMVAMVGMAQDFERWKNLHGCDGWDWNDVEPVFRALPFATTTVDQSDWGVIDSALVDALTSMGISRNDHLSSDSRTEEAVGAASLLFDGTQRSSTNLAYMDDARGRPNLTVRGNCEVDSIVMSGTRAVGVKLSDGSVIDASGVVLCAGAIHSPAVLLRSDIRRRGIGKGLKDHPAVAFSLQLREAAKYRFAI
;
A
#
# COMPACT_ATOMS: atom_id res chain seq x y z
N MET A 1 34.26 -6.12 -12.59
CA MET A 1 34.02 -6.47 -11.17
C MET A 1 33.18 -5.34 -10.60
N ILE A 2 32.04 -5.65 -9.99
CA ILE A 2 31.19 -4.64 -9.33
C ILE A 2 31.89 -4.28 -8.02
N SER A 3 31.99 -2.97 -7.73
CA SER A 3 32.54 -2.51 -6.45
C SER A 3 31.74 -3.15 -5.29
N PRO A 4 32.42 -3.72 -4.28
CA PRO A 4 31.74 -4.39 -3.16
C PRO A 4 30.88 -3.45 -2.28
N ASN A 5 30.91 -2.14 -2.55
CA ASN A 5 30.22 -1.10 -1.77
C ASN A 5 28.99 -0.49 -2.46
N LEU A 6 28.54 -1.02 -3.62
CA LEU A 6 27.35 -0.49 -4.27
C LEU A 6 26.08 -0.87 -3.49
N PRO A 7 25.11 0.05 -3.37
CA PRO A 7 23.87 -0.21 -2.65
C PRO A 7 22.96 -1.20 -3.40
N ILE A 8 22.09 -1.88 -2.66
CA ILE A 8 20.83 -2.35 -3.24
C ILE A 8 19.93 -1.13 -3.40
N VAL A 9 19.47 -0.90 -4.63
CA VAL A 9 18.52 0.18 -4.91
C VAL A 9 17.09 -0.36 -4.82
N VAL A 10 16.28 0.26 -3.97
CA VAL A 10 14.83 -0.02 -3.85
C VAL A 10 14.08 1.11 -4.53
N ILE A 11 13.25 0.79 -5.54
CA ILE A 11 12.49 1.76 -6.33
C ILE A 11 11.07 1.86 -5.80
N GLY A 12 10.71 3.00 -5.25
CA GLY A 12 9.40 3.32 -4.67
C GLY A 12 9.34 3.09 -3.16
N ALA A 13 8.97 4.11 -2.41
CA ALA A 13 8.81 4.10 -0.94
C ALA A 13 7.36 3.86 -0.50
N GLY A 14 6.59 3.14 -1.29
CA GLY A 14 5.22 2.74 -0.98
C GLY A 14 5.14 1.58 0.01
N ALA A 15 3.96 0.94 0.08
CA ALA A 15 3.66 -0.13 1.03
C ALA A 15 4.67 -1.29 1.00
N ALA A 16 5.23 -1.63 -0.15
CA ALA A 16 6.23 -2.70 -0.26
C ALA A 16 7.66 -2.19 -0.05
N GLY A 17 8.03 -1.09 -0.74
CA GLY A 17 9.43 -0.64 -0.76
C GLY A 17 9.92 -0.07 0.55
N ALA A 18 9.07 0.61 1.31
CA ALA A 18 9.39 1.06 2.66
C ALA A 18 9.74 -0.13 3.58
N VAL A 19 8.94 -1.20 3.52
CA VAL A 19 9.19 -2.42 4.29
C VAL A 19 10.49 -3.09 3.85
N VAL A 20 10.69 -3.26 2.53
CA VAL A 20 11.89 -3.90 1.98
C VAL A 20 13.15 -3.12 2.36
N ALA A 21 13.14 -1.79 2.21
CA ALA A 21 14.27 -0.95 2.57
C ALA A 21 14.59 -0.99 4.06
N SER A 22 13.54 -0.93 4.90
CA SER A 22 13.68 -1.07 6.35
C SER A 22 14.30 -2.43 6.73
N ARG A 23 13.79 -3.54 6.18
CA ARG A 23 14.29 -4.89 6.50
C ARG A 23 15.69 -5.16 5.96
N LEU A 24 15.99 -4.76 4.73
CA LEU A 24 17.35 -4.91 4.17
C LEU A 24 18.40 -4.13 4.97
N SER A 25 18.05 -2.96 5.48
CA SER A 25 18.97 -2.13 6.27
C SER A 25 19.20 -2.60 7.71
N GLU A 26 18.49 -3.62 8.19
CA GLU A 26 18.79 -4.29 9.46
C GLU A 26 20.17 -4.97 9.43
N ASN A 27 20.60 -5.40 8.25
CA ASN A 27 21.99 -5.86 8.05
C ASN A 27 22.89 -4.64 7.80
N GLU A 28 23.64 -4.23 8.81
CA GLU A 28 24.54 -3.07 8.74
C GLU A 28 25.60 -3.14 7.62
N LYS A 29 25.93 -4.34 7.15
CA LYS A 29 26.87 -4.56 6.04
C LYS A 29 26.24 -4.31 4.66
N GLN A 30 24.91 -4.21 4.60
CA GLN A 30 24.18 -4.01 3.36
C GLN A 30 23.84 -2.52 3.19
N SER A 31 24.50 -1.86 2.24
CA SER A 31 24.10 -0.50 1.83
C SER A 31 22.77 -0.55 1.06
N VAL A 32 21.81 0.29 1.43
CA VAL A 32 20.48 0.37 0.83
C VAL A 32 20.21 1.81 0.41
N LEU A 33 19.75 1.99 -0.82
CA LEU A 33 19.30 3.28 -1.36
C LEU A 33 17.82 3.17 -1.76
N LEU A 34 16.95 3.85 -1.03
CA LEU A 34 15.52 3.95 -1.34
C LEU A 34 15.26 5.20 -2.18
N LEU A 35 14.72 5.01 -3.38
CA LEU A 35 14.36 6.09 -4.30
C LEU A 35 12.84 6.22 -4.38
N GLU A 36 12.33 7.43 -4.22
CA GLU A 36 10.91 7.74 -4.28
C GLU A 36 10.64 8.91 -5.24
N ALA A 37 9.63 8.76 -6.09
CA ALA A 37 9.27 9.78 -7.08
C ALA A 37 8.71 11.05 -6.44
N GLY A 38 8.03 10.93 -5.31
CA GLY A 38 7.45 12.03 -4.58
C GLY A 38 8.32 12.55 -3.44
N PRO A 39 7.76 13.45 -2.61
CA PRO A 39 8.51 14.07 -1.53
C PRO A 39 8.95 13.03 -0.48
N ASP A 40 10.15 13.29 0.07
CA ASP A 40 10.67 12.61 1.25
C ASP A 40 10.30 13.42 2.48
N SER A 41 9.37 12.90 3.26
CA SER A 41 8.92 13.50 4.52
C SER A 41 8.98 12.47 5.64
N GLN A 42 9.37 12.91 6.83
CA GLN A 42 9.19 12.10 8.04
C GLN A 42 7.70 12.13 8.44
N SER A 43 7.21 11.10 9.16
CA SER A 43 5.77 10.98 9.43
C SER A 43 5.20 12.19 10.18
N PHE A 44 5.95 12.77 11.11
CA PHE A 44 5.52 13.96 11.87
C PHE A 44 5.47 15.24 11.01
N GLN A 45 6.18 15.28 9.88
CA GLN A 45 6.21 16.39 8.92
C GLN A 45 5.13 16.26 7.83
N GLU A 46 4.39 15.14 7.81
CA GLU A 46 3.34 14.94 6.83
C GLU A 46 2.26 16.01 6.95
N PRO A 47 1.69 16.47 5.83
CA PRO A 47 0.54 17.37 5.85
C PRO A 47 -0.62 16.80 6.66
N ASP A 48 -1.41 17.66 7.30
CA ASP A 48 -2.57 17.23 8.12
C ASP A 48 -3.58 16.41 7.33
N GLY A 49 -3.74 16.68 6.02
CA GLY A 49 -4.56 15.87 5.14
C GLY A 49 -4.09 14.42 5.07
N ILE A 50 -2.76 14.18 5.05
CA ILE A 50 -2.16 12.83 5.02
C ILE A 50 -2.32 12.13 6.37
N LYS A 51 -2.14 12.83 7.48
CA LYS A 51 -2.34 12.29 8.83
C LYS A 51 -3.80 11.97 9.15
N SER A 52 -4.72 12.67 8.49
CA SER A 52 -6.16 12.58 8.75
C SER A 52 -6.71 11.15 8.61
N PRO A 53 -7.63 10.71 9.49
CA PRO A 53 -8.43 9.51 9.28
C PRO A 53 -9.41 9.63 8.11
N ASN A 54 -9.69 10.84 7.63
CA ASN A 54 -10.51 11.05 6.45
C ASN A 54 -9.63 10.98 5.18
N PHE A 55 -9.70 9.85 4.48
CA PHE A 55 -8.89 9.62 3.27
C PHE A 55 -9.20 10.62 2.14
N LEU A 56 -10.37 11.23 2.11
CA LEU A 56 -10.70 12.28 1.12
C LEU A 56 -9.83 13.52 1.31
N LYS A 57 -9.45 13.85 2.55
CA LYS A 57 -8.49 14.91 2.83
C LYS A 57 -7.09 14.53 2.32
N ALA A 58 -6.70 13.27 2.44
CA ALA A 58 -5.41 12.79 1.91
C ALA A 58 -5.36 12.90 0.38
N LEU A 59 -6.45 12.60 -0.32
CA LEU A 59 -6.52 12.72 -1.78
C LEU A 59 -6.48 14.18 -2.28
N GLN A 60 -6.78 15.15 -1.44
CA GLN A 60 -6.70 16.59 -1.76
C GLN A 60 -5.26 17.14 -1.67
N VAL A 61 -4.33 16.40 -1.08
CA VAL A 61 -2.91 16.76 -1.03
C VAL A 61 -2.26 16.36 -2.35
N THR A 62 -2.31 17.26 -3.32
CA THR A 62 -1.99 16.97 -4.74
C THR A 62 -0.55 16.53 -4.96
N GLU A 63 0.41 17.02 -4.19
CA GLU A 63 1.82 16.58 -4.25
C GLU A 63 2.02 15.14 -3.76
N ARG A 64 1.04 14.56 -3.05
CA ARG A 64 1.08 13.19 -2.52
C ARG A 64 0.34 12.19 -3.41
N THR A 65 -0.09 12.59 -4.59
CA THR A 65 -0.73 11.74 -5.59
C THR A 65 -0.16 11.99 -6.99
N PHE A 66 -0.27 10.98 -7.86
CA PHE A 66 0.01 11.16 -9.29
C PHE A 66 -1.19 11.84 -9.95
N SER A 67 -1.09 13.15 -10.20
CA SER A 67 -2.19 13.97 -10.73
C SER A 67 -2.55 13.64 -12.18
N ASN A 68 -1.58 13.15 -12.96
CA ASN A 68 -1.72 12.83 -14.39
C ASN A 68 -2.03 11.35 -14.67
N LEU A 69 -2.22 10.53 -13.63
CA LEU A 69 -2.57 9.13 -13.81
C LEU A 69 -4.07 8.98 -14.04
N HIS A 70 -4.43 8.59 -15.24
CA HIS A 70 -5.82 8.35 -15.64
C HIS A 70 -5.98 6.95 -16.19
N VAL A 71 -7.14 6.37 -16.00
CA VAL A 71 -7.49 5.04 -16.49
C VAL A 71 -8.83 5.07 -17.22
N GLN A 72 -8.93 4.18 -18.21
CA GLN A 72 -10.17 3.83 -18.87
C GLN A 72 -10.42 2.34 -18.62
N ARG A 73 -11.46 2.03 -17.86
CA ARG A 73 -11.75 0.64 -17.45
C ARG A 73 -12.46 -0.16 -18.53
N THR A 74 -13.25 0.51 -19.35
CA THR A 74 -13.94 -0.09 -20.51
C THR A 74 -13.86 0.84 -21.71
N ALA A 75 -14.01 0.31 -22.91
CA ALA A 75 -14.00 1.11 -24.13
C ALA A 75 -15.13 2.17 -24.20
N LEU A 76 -16.17 2.02 -23.39
CA LEU A 76 -17.34 2.91 -23.36
C LEU A 76 -17.25 3.98 -22.27
N GLN A 77 -16.27 3.91 -21.37
CA GLN A 77 -16.09 4.89 -20.31
C GLN A 77 -15.09 5.96 -20.73
N GLU A 78 -15.34 7.18 -20.29
CA GLU A 78 -14.30 8.22 -20.33
C GLU A 78 -13.15 7.90 -19.41
N SER A 79 -11.98 8.46 -19.72
CA SER A 79 -10.81 8.34 -18.87
C SER A 79 -11.04 9.13 -17.58
N VAL A 80 -10.83 8.47 -16.43
CA VAL A 80 -11.00 9.08 -15.11
C VAL A 80 -9.70 9.10 -14.35
N TRP A 81 -9.50 10.08 -13.48
CA TRP A 81 -8.37 10.12 -12.59
C TRP A 81 -8.33 8.86 -11.71
N TYR A 82 -7.15 8.28 -11.61
CA TYR A 82 -6.91 7.04 -10.88
C TYR A 82 -5.92 7.32 -9.73
N PRO A 83 -6.40 7.71 -8.54
CA PRO A 83 -5.55 8.15 -7.46
C PRO A 83 -4.61 7.03 -7.01
N ARG A 84 -3.31 7.33 -7.05
CA ARG A 84 -2.23 6.52 -6.47
C ARG A 84 -1.31 7.43 -5.70
N GLY A 85 -0.85 6.96 -4.54
CA GLY A 85 0.02 7.73 -3.68
C GLY A 85 1.40 7.93 -4.28
N ARG A 86 1.97 9.11 -4.05
CA ARG A 86 3.29 9.57 -4.45
C ARG A 86 3.99 10.15 -3.22
N GLY A 87 5.24 9.79 -2.98
CA GLY A 87 5.99 10.14 -1.77
C GLY A 87 6.01 9.03 -0.74
N MET A 88 6.57 9.32 0.42
CA MET A 88 6.75 8.33 1.49
C MET A 88 5.43 7.68 1.92
N GLY A 89 5.45 6.34 2.05
CA GLY A 89 4.25 5.55 2.30
C GLY A 89 3.44 5.21 1.04
N GLY A 90 3.65 5.92 -0.09
CA GLY A 90 2.92 5.68 -1.33
C GLY A 90 1.39 5.63 -1.11
N SER A 91 0.71 4.64 -1.68
CA SER A 91 -0.74 4.52 -1.52
C SER A 91 -1.20 4.19 -0.10
N SER A 92 -0.34 3.67 0.81
CA SER A 92 -0.70 3.52 2.22
C SER A 92 -0.87 4.87 2.94
N ALA A 93 -0.29 5.95 2.40
CA ALA A 93 -0.45 7.31 2.90
C ALA A 93 -1.77 7.98 2.47
N VAL A 94 -2.48 7.45 1.45
CA VAL A 94 -3.67 8.10 0.87
C VAL A 94 -4.89 7.18 0.74
N ASN A 95 -4.79 5.90 1.11
CA ASN A 95 -5.89 4.93 1.03
C ASN A 95 -6.93 5.13 2.15
N ALA A 96 -8.00 4.34 2.13
CA ALA A 96 -9.05 4.36 3.15
C ALA A 96 -8.68 3.64 4.46
N MET A 97 -7.41 3.24 4.64
CA MET A 97 -6.86 2.64 5.87
C MET A 97 -7.48 1.30 6.32
N VAL A 98 -8.37 0.71 5.57
CA VAL A 98 -9.01 -0.55 6.00
C VAL A 98 -7.94 -1.64 6.17
N ALA A 99 -7.83 -2.16 7.38
CA ALA A 99 -6.90 -3.22 7.75
C ALA A 99 -7.63 -4.57 7.72
N MET A 100 -7.43 -5.32 6.65
CA MET A 100 -7.99 -6.67 6.51
C MET A 100 -6.86 -7.67 6.31
N VAL A 101 -6.85 -8.72 7.11
CA VAL A 101 -6.01 -9.90 6.86
C VAL A 101 -6.71 -10.77 5.83
N GLY A 102 -5.96 -11.34 4.90
CA GLY A 102 -6.51 -12.28 3.92
C GLY A 102 -7.07 -13.52 4.60
N MET A 103 -8.04 -14.17 3.95
CA MET A 103 -8.64 -15.40 4.48
C MET A 103 -7.65 -16.56 4.36
N ALA A 104 -7.59 -17.42 5.38
CA ALA A 104 -6.69 -18.58 5.40
C ALA A 104 -6.81 -19.44 4.13
N GLN A 105 -8.05 -19.68 3.68
CA GLN A 105 -8.33 -20.46 2.48
C GLN A 105 -7.75 -19.85 1.19
N ASP A 106 -7.56 -18.53 1.10
CA ASP A 106 -6.97 -17.91 -0.08
C ASP A 106 -5.48 -18.25 -0.18
N PHE A 107 -4.77 -18.28 0.96
CA PHE A 107 -3.37 -18.69 1.02
C PHE A 107 -3.20 -20.18 0.75
N GLU A 108 -4.12 -21.04 1.26
CA GLU A 108 -4.15 -22.46 0.92
C GLU A 108 -4.36 -22.67 -0.59
N ARG A 109 -5.22 -21.87 -1.23
CA ARG A 109 -5.39 -21.91 -2.69
C ARG A 109 -4.13 -21.49 -3.43
N TRP A 110 -3.39 -20.50 -2.94
CA TRP A 110 -2.12 -20.10 -3.56
C TRP A 110 -1.14 -21.28 -3.58
N LYS A 111 -0.99 -21.98 -2.46
CA LYS A 111 -0.16 -23.17 -2.38
C LYS A 111 -0.68 -24.29 -3.30
N ASN A 112 -1.92 -24.68 -3.12
CA ASN A 112 -2.47 -25.91 -3.72
C ASN A 112 -2.77 -25.78 -5.22
N LEU A 113 -3.22 -24.58 -5.68
CA LEU A 113 -3.60 -24.37 -7.09
C LEU A 113 -2.51 -23.68 -7.92
N HIS A 114 -1.63 -22.93 -7.27
CA HIS A 114 -0.63 -22.12 -7.97
C HIS A 114 0.80 -22.52 -7.65
N GLY A 115 1.02 -23.52 -6.78
CA GLY A 115 2.35 -24.01 -6.41
C GLY A 115 3.18 -22.98 -5.65
N CYS A 116 2.54 -22.09 -4.88
CA CYS A 116 3.22 -21.08 -4.09
C CYS A 116 3.64 -21.69 -2.74
N ASP A 117 4.68 -22.55 -2.74
CA ASP A 117 5.25 -23.13 -1.53
C ASP A 117 5.77 -22.03 -0.60
N GLY A 118 5.55 -22.17 0.72
CA GLY A 118 5.90 -21.15 1.71
C GLY A 118 4.90 -19.98 1.80
N TRP A 119 3.71 -20.12 1.20
CA TRP A 119 2.66 -19.11 1.21
C TRP A 119 1.31 -19.65 1.69
N ASP A 120 1.28 -20.78 2.39
CA ASP A 120 0.05 -21.21 3.07
C ASP A 120 -0.20 -20.39 4.35
N TRP A 121 -1.36 -20.60 4.96
CA TRP A 121 -1.73 -19.81 6.12
C TRP A 121 -0.74 -19.93 7.29
N ASN A 122 -0.22 -21.14 7.53
CA ASN A 122 0.75 -21.36 8.61
C ASN A 122 2.06 -20.60 8.40
N ASP A 123 2.46 -20.40 7.12
CA ASP A 123 3.66 -19.64 6.78
C ASP A 123 3.43 -18.13 6.96
N VAL A 124 2.26 -17.60 6.58
CA VAL A 124 2.00 -16.16 6.50
C VAL A 124 1.40 -15.58 7.78
N GLU A 125 0.63 -16.35 8.57
CA GLU A 125 0.01 -15.87 9.81
C GLU A 125 1.00 -15.24 10.80
N PRO A 126 2.17 -15.85 11.08
CA PRO A 126 3.16 -15.24 11.96
C PRO A 126 3.67 -13.89 11.46
N VAL A 127 3.75 -13.72 10.13
CA VAL A 127 4.16 -12.45 9.51
C VAL A 127 3.09 -11.38 9.71
N PHE A 128 1.80 -11.71 9.51
CA PHE A 128 0.69 -10.80 9.79
C PHE A 128 0.66 -10.34 11.25
N ARG A 129 0.89 -11.27 12.18
CA ARG A 129 0.93 -10.96 13.63
C ARG A 129 2.11 -10.07 14.02
N ALA A 130 3.21 -10.11 13.26
CA ALA A 130 4.41 -9.33 13.50
C ALA A 130 4.40 -7.93 12.82
N LEU A 131 3.33 -7.56 12.11
CA LEU A 131 3.25 -6.25 11.46
C LEU A 131 3.15 -5.13 12.51
N PRO A 132 3.99 -4.08 12.42
CA PRO A 132 4.08 -3.02 13.44
C PRO A 132 3.00 -1.93 13.28
N PHE A 133 1.92 -2.20 12.56
CA PHE A 133 0.88 -1.22 12.35
C PHE A 133 -0.02 -1.07 13.58
N ALA A 134 -0.24 0.17 14.02
CA ALA A 134 -1.30 0.48 14.93
C ALA A 134 -2.67 0.40 14.22
N THR A 135 -3.64 -0.21 14.87
CA THR A 135 -4.99 -0.35 14.36
C THR A 135 -6.01 0.10 15.40
N THR A 136 -7.07 0.73 14.93
CA THR A 136 -8.23 1.11 15.74
C THR A 136 -9.49 0.57 15.09
N THR A 137 -10.36 -0.05 15.88
CA THR A 137 -11.73 -0.43 15.46
C THR A 137 -12.70 0.59 16.05
N VAL A 138 -13.60 1.11 15.23
CA VAL A 138 -14.61 2.08 15.68
C VAL A 138 -15.55 1.40 16.64
N ASP A 139 -15.72 1.97 17.86
CA ASP A 139 -16.66 1.45 18.86
C ASP A 139 -18.10 1.51 18.34
N GLN A 140 -18.92 0.55 18.74
CA GLN A 140 -20.31 0.48 18.31
C GLN A 140 -21.11 1.72 18.73
N SER A 141 -20.77 2.38 19.83
CA SER A 141 -21.40 3.62 20.26
C SER A 141 -21.20 4.78 19.28
N ASP A 142 -20.17 4.69 18.44
CA ASP A 142 -19.82 5.70 17.43
C ASP A 142 -20.30 5.33 16.01
N TRP A 143 -21.01 4.20 15.87
CA TRP A 143 -21.55 3.80 14.58
C TRP A 143 -22.66 4.72 14.11
N GLY A 144 -22.70 4.99 12.83
CA GLY A 144 -23.82 5.67 12.18
C GLY A 144 -25.10 4.80 12.21
N VAL A 145 -26.23 5.45 12.04
CA VAL A 145 -27.55 4.77 11.99
C VAL A 145 -27.58 3.72 10.87
N ILE A 146 -26.94 4.00 9.74
CA ILE A 146 -26.86 3.05 8.60
C ILE A 146 -26.02 1.84 8.97
N ASP A 147 -24.89 2.04 9.64
CA ASP A 147 -23.97 0.96 10.00
C ASP A 147 -24.66 -0.01 10.96
N SER A 148 -25.31 0.53 12.00
CA SER A 148 -26.09 -0.28 12.94
C SER A 148 -27.23 -1.02 12.25
N ALA A 149 -28.03 -0.33 11.42
CA ALA A 149 -29.14 -0.95 10.70
C ALA A 149 -28.68 -2.04 9.72
N LEU A 150 -27.51 -1.86 9.07
CA LEU A 150 -26.94 -2.86 8.17
C LEU A 150 -26.54 -4.12 8.94
N VAL A 151 -25.84 -3.96 10.07
CA VAL A 151 -25.43 -5.10 10.92
C VAL A 151 -26.66 -5.84 11.44
N ASP A 152 -27.67 -5.12 11.94
CA ASP A 152 -28.91 -5.72 12.46
C ASP A 152 -29.66 -6.48 11.34
N ALA A 153 -29.79 -5.89 10.16
CA ALA A 153 -30.46 -6.52 9.03
C ALA A 153 -29.74 -7.81 8.59
N LEU A 154 -28.43 -7.76 8.41
CA LEU A 154 -27.65 -8.92 7.97
C LEU A 154 -27.64 -10.02 9.03
N THR A 155 -27.56 -9.66 10.31
CA THR A 155 -27.65 -10.62 11.41
C THR A 155 -29.04 -11.29 11.45
N SER A 156 -30.12 -10.53 11.22
CA SER A 156 -31.47 -11.09 11.13
C SER A 156 -31.67 -12.04 9.94
N MET A 157 -30.85 -11.90 8.89
CA MET A 157 -30.80 -12.79 7.72
C MET A 157 -29.92 -14.03 7.95
N GLY A 158 -29.33 -14.20 9.14
CA GLY A 158 -28.49 -15.33 9.49
C GLY A 158 -26.99 -15.15 9.25
N ILE A 159 -26.55 -13.95 8.85
CA ILE A 159 -25.12 -13.65 8.73
C ILE A 159 -24.53 -13.47 10.14
N SER A 160 -23.45 -14.17 10.43
CA SER A 160 -22.78 -14.10 11.73
C SER A 160 -22.19 -12.72 11.98
N ARG A 161 -22.36 -12.19 13.20
CA ARG A 161 -21.62 -11.00 13.62
C ARG A 161 -20.21 -11.39 14.04
N ASN A 162 -19.21 -10.65 13.56
CA ASN A 162 -17.83 -10.81 13.96
C ASN A 162 -17.16 -9.41 14.08
N ASP A 163 -16.92 -8.98 15.31
CA ASP A 163 -16.29 -7.68 15.59
C ASP A 163 -14.75 -7.74 15.41
N HIS A 164 -14.21 -8.87 14.97
CA HIS A 164 -12.79 -9.10 14.69
C HIS A 164 -12.51 -9.45 13.22
N LEU A 165 -13.35 -8.99 12.31
CA LEU A 165 -13.22 -9.26 10.86
C LEU A 165 -11.81 -9.02 10.31
N SER A 166 -11.13 -8.01 10.80
CA SER A 166 -9.79 -7.63 10.31
C SER A 166 -8.68 -8.60 10.72
N SER A 167 -8.89 -9.41 11.75
CA SER A 167 -7.89 -10.33 12.32
C SER A 167 -8.30 -11.79 12.29
N ASP A 168 -9.58 -12.08 12.05
CA ASP A 168 -10.10 -13.45 11.97
C ASP A 168 -10.18 -13.92 10.53
N SER A 169 -9.15 -14.64 10.11
CA SER A 169 -9.04 -15.19 8.76
C SER A 169 -9.86 -16.46 8.52
N ARG A 170 -10.60 -16.94 9.52
CA ARG A 170 -11.35 -18.20 9.46
C ARG A 170 -12.84 -18.00 9.17
N THR A 171 -13.34 -16.79 9.35
CA THR A 171 -14.76 -16.48 9.12
C THR A 171 -15.00 -16.15 7.65
N GLU A 172 -15.73 -17.02 6.95
CA GLU A 172 -16.01 -16.86 5.51
C GLU A 172 -17.10 -15.84 5.22
N GLU A 173 -18.16 -15.82 6.06
CA GLU A 173 -19.28 -14.88 5.94
C GLU A 173 -19.59 -14.26 7.30
N ALA A 174 -19.32 -12.97 7.43
CA ALA A 174 -19.64 -12.23 8.64
C ALA A 174 -19.88 -10.75 8.37
N VAL A 175 -20.53 -10.09 9.31
CA VAL A 175 -20.71 -8.64 9.34
C VAL A 175 -20.17 -8.06 10.64
N GLY A 176 -19.47 -6.92 10.55
CA GLY A 176 -18.93 -6.24 11.74
C GLY A 176 -18.06 -5.06 11.35
N ALA A 177 -17.47 -4.42 12.35
CA ALA A 177 -16.58 -3.31 12.14
C ALA A 177 -15.22 -3.79 11.62
N ALA A 178 -14.71 -3.13 10.58
CA ALA A 178 -13.33 -3.30 10.12
C ALA A 178 -12.39 -2.43 10.95
N SER A 179 -11.21 -2.96 11.27
CA SER A 179 -10.15 -2.13 11.84
C SER A 179 -9.54 -1.22 10.79
N LEU A 180 -9.09 -0.05 11.23
CA LEU A 180 -8.40 0.93 10.41
C LEU A 180 -6.93 1.00 10.81
N LEU A 181 -6.03 1.21 9.86
CA LEU A 181 -4.63 1.54 10.12
C LEU A 181 -4.52 2.99 10.63
N PHE A 182 -4.86 3.15 11.90
CA PHE A 182 -4.95 4.42 12.61
C PHE A 182 -4.56 4.20 14.07
N ASP A 183 -3.72 5.07 14.62
CA ASP A 183 -3.19 4.93 15.98
C ASP A 183 -4.03 5.68 17.05
N GLY A 184 -5.17 6.24 16.65
CA GLY A 184 -6.01 7.12 17.48
C GLY A 184 -5.76 8.61 17.24
N THR A 185 -4.65 8.97 16.62
CA THR A 185 -4.26 10.36 16.32
C THR A 185 -4.00 10.60 14.84
N GLN A 186 -3.37 9.64 14.17
CA GLN A 186 -3.00 9.75 12.76
C GLN A 186 -3.03 8.40 12.04
N ARG A 187 -2.98 8.46 10.72
CA ARG A 187 -2.86 7.31 9.82
C ARG A 187 -1.56 6.54 10.10
N SER A 188 -1.66 5.23 10.26
CA SER A 188 -0.51 4.31 10.36
C SER A 188 -0.09 3.84 8.97
N SER A 189 0.63 4.70 8.23
CA SER A 189 1.22 4.36 6.94
C SER A 189 2.53 3.58 7.10
N THR A 190 3.06 3.02 6.01
CA THR A 190 4.41 2.40 6.04
C THR A 190 5.53 3.40 6.29
N ASN A 191 5.31 4.68 6.05
CA ASN A 191 6.26 5.72 6.45
C ASN A 191 6.38 5.76 7.98
N LEU A 192 5.27 5.87 8.70
CA LEU A 192 5.25 5.85 10.17
C LEU A 192 5.74 4.50 10.72
N ALA A 193 5.18 3.39 10.24
CA ALA A 193 5.37 2.09 10.85
C ALA A 193 6.77 1.48 10.62
N TYR A 194 7.47 1.87 9.56
CA TYR A 194 8.75 1.27 9.18
C TYR A 194 9.87 2.28 8.97
N MET A 195 9.57 3.42 8.33
CA MET A 195 10.65 4.30 7.89
C MET A 195 11.15 5.23 8.99
N ASP A 196 10.29 5.66 9.91
CA ASP A 196 10.72 6.55 10.99
C ASP A 196 11.84 5.91 11.81
N ASP A 197 11.71 4.64 12.19
CA ASP A 197 12.76 3.90 12.90
C ASP A 197 13.99 3.60 12.03
N ALA A 198 13.77 3.27 10.76
CA ALA A 198 14.84 2.85 9.87
C ALA A 198 15.75 4.00 9.43
N ARG A 199 15.24 5.24 9.34
CA ARG A 199 15.98 6.42 8.82
C ARG A 199 17.25 6.74 9.59
N GLY A 200 17.35 6.38 10.87
CA GLY A 200 18.54 6.59 11.69
C GLY A 200 19.71 5.65 11.35
N ARG A 201 19.51 4.63 10.50
CA ARG A 201 20.54 3.64 10.17
C ARG A 201 21.56 4.20 9.19
N PRO A 202 22.87 4.10 9.45
CA PRO A 202 23.92 4.70 8.63
C PRO A 202 24.04 4.07 7.24
N ASN A 203 23.54 2.85 7.07
CA ASN A 203 23.57 2.08 5.82
C ASN A 203 22.30 2.24 4.96
N LEU A 204 21.31 3.06 5.40
CA LEU A 204 20.10 3.39 4.65
C LEU A 204 20.14 4.85 4.21
N THR A 205 20.04 5.07 2.90
CA THR A 205 19.85 6.40 2.32
C THR A 205 18.47 6.46 1.67
N VAL A 206 17.69 7.51 1.99
CA VAL A 206 16.39 7.78 1.37
C VAL A 206 16.51 9.04 0.50
N ARG A 207 16.00 8.98 -0.71
CA ARG A 207 15.97 10.12 -1.66
C ARG A 207 14.58 10.26 -2.26
N GLY A 208 13.88 11.30 -1.84
CA GLY A 208 12.63 11.73 -2.47
C GLY A 208 12.88 12.58 -3.72
N ASN A 209 11.80 12.86 -4.45
CA ASN A 209 11.81 13.58 -5.71
C ASN A 209 12.83 12.99 -6.74
N CYS A 210 13.01 11.67 -6.66
CA CYS A 210 13.91 10.87 -7.50
C CYS A 210 13.07 9.85 -8.29
N GLU A 211 12.51 10.27 -9.40
CA GLU A 211 11.75 9.40 -10.27
C GLU A 211 12.67 8.53 -11.12
N VAL A 212 12.52 7.21 -11.00
CA VAL A 212 13.25 6.24 -11.80
C VAL A 212 12.53 6.03 -13.12
N ASP A 213 13.23 6.30 -14.21
CA ASP A 213 12.76 6.04 -15.57
C ASP A 213 12.91 4.57 -15.94
N SER A 214 14.10 4.02 -15.79
CA SER A 214 14.44 2.68 -16.28
C SER A 214 15.53 2.01 -15.44
N ILE A 215 15.65 0.70 -15.58
CA ILE A 215 16.71 -0.13 -14.97
C ILE A 215 17.84 -0.27 -15.97
N VAL A 216 19.07 -0.06 -15.53
CA VAL A 216 20.28 -0.27 -16.34
C VAL A 216 20.64 -1.74 -16.26
N MET A 217 20.69 -2.40 -17.42
CA MET A 217 20.99 -3.83 -17.53
C MET A 217 22.39 -4.04 -18.13
N SER A 218 23.12 -5.04 -17.60
CA SER A 218 24.31 -5.61 -18.21
C SER A 218 24.04 -7.09 -18.48
N GLY A 219 23.71 -7.42 -19.72
CA GLY A 219 23.18 -8.73 -20.07
C GLY A 219 21.85 -9.00 -19.34
N THR A 220 21.80 -10.03 -18.53
CA THR A 220 20.61 -10.39 -17.73
C THR A 220 20.61 -9.82 -16.33
N ARG A 221 21.62 -9.04 -15.96
CA ARG A 221 21.79 -8.49 -14.61
C ARG A 221 21.43 -7.01 -14.56
N ALA A 222 20.64 -6.61 -13.57
CA ALA A 222 20.43 -5.21 -13.23
C ALA A 222 21.68 -4.69 -12.51
N VAL A 223 22.28 -3.61 -13.03
CA VAL A 223 23.52 -3.00 -12.51
C VAL A 223 23.33 -1.56 -12.06
N GLY A 224 22.15 -1.00 -12.23
CA GLY A 224 21.83 0.35 -11.82
C GLY A 224 20.44 0.78 -12.24
N VAL A 225 20.14 2.05 -12.02
CA VAL A 225 18.90 2.69 -12.44
C VAL A 225 19.22 4.02 -13.14
N LYS A 226 18.39 4.39 -14.11
CA LYS A 226 18.41 5.70 -14.76
C LYS A 226 17.22 6.50 -14.22
N LEU A 227 17.49 7.72 -13.77
CA LEU A 227 16.47 8.65 -13.31
C LEU A 227 15.85 9.42 -14.49
N SER A 228 14.71 10.05 -14.26
CA SER A 228 14.01 10.86 -15.27
C SER A 228 14.78 12.11 -15.71
N ASP A 229 15.73 12.60 -14.90
CA ASP A 229 16.65 13.67 -15.26
C ASP A 229 17.85 13.22 -16.14
N GLY A 230 17.92 11.92 -16.44
CA GLY A 230 18.97 11.30 -17.23
C GLY A 230 20.17 10.82 -16.43
N SER A 231 20.28 11.13 -15.15
CA SER A 231 21.37 10.64 -14.30
C SER A 231 21.28 9.14 -14.07
N VAL A 232 22.41 8.50 -13.82
CA VAL A 232 22.51 7.05 -13.58
C VAL A 232 23.09 6.81 -12.20
N ILE A 233 22.52 5.83 -11.50
CA ILE A 233 22.97 5.37 -10.19
C ILE A 233 23.33 3.89 -10.32
N ASP A 234 24.58 3.55 -10.04
CA ASP A 234 25.03 2.16 -10.02
C ASP A 234 24.49 1.42 -8.79
N ALA A 235 24.20 0.13 -8.97
CA ALA A 235 23.64 -0.73 -7.92
C ALA A 235 24.26 -2.13 -7.93
N SER A 236 24.37 -2.74 -6.76
CA SER A 236 24.68 -4.17 -6.63
C SER A 236 23.49 -5.06 -6.98
N GLY A 237 22.27 -4.53 -6.84
CA GLY A 237 20.99 -5.14 -7.18
C GLY A 237 19.87 -4.10 -7.14
N VAL A 238 18.75 -4.43 -7.77
CA VAL A 238 17.58 -3.54 -7.85
C VAL A 238 16.34 -4.29 -7.38
N VAL A 239 15.59 -3.69 -6.45
CA VAL A 239 14.28 -4.17 -6.01
C VAL A 239 13.22 -3.18 -6.48
N LEU A 240 12.30 -3.66 -7.33
CA LEU A 240 11.28 -2.83 -7.95
C LEU A 240 9.98 -2.87 -7.16
N CYS A 241 9.66 -1.77 -6.48
CA CYS A 241 8.49 -1.59 -5.60
C CYS A 241 7.61 -0.40 -6.00
N ALA A 242 7.58 -0.04 -7.29
CA ALA A 242 6.87 1.14 -7.79
C ALA A 242 5.34 0.94 -7.97
N GLY A 243 4.78 -0.12 -7.40
CA GLY A 243 3.36 -0.44 -7.45
C GLY A 243 2.90 -1.07 -8.76
N ALA A 244 1.62 -1.45 -8.82
CA ALA A 244 1.05 -2.25 -9.90
C ALA A 244 1.05 -1.55 -11.27
N ILE A 245 1.09 -0.22 -11.30
CA ILE A 245 1.09 0.59 -12.53
C ILE A 245 2.52 0.93 -12.96
N HIS A 246 3.31 1.49 -12.05
CA HIS A 246 4.64 2.01 -12.43
C HIS A 246 5.70 0.91 -12.50
N SER A 247 5.59 -0.19 -11.75
CA SER A 247 6.56 -1.30 -11.86
C SER A 247 6.61 -1.89 -13.27
N PRO A 248 5.49 -2.31 -13.89
CA PRO A 248 5.54 -2.77 -15.28
C PRO A 248 5.97 -1.67 -16.26
N ALA A 249 5.64 -0.41 -16.01
CA ALA A 249 6.07 0.70 -16.85
C ALA A 249 7.60 0.86 -16.84
N VAL A 250 8.23 0.80 -15.67
CA VAL A 250 9.69 0.83 -15.52
C VAL A 250 10.33 -0.35 -16.27
N LEU A 251 9.80 -1.57 -16.11
CA LEU A 251 10.31 -2.76 -16.82
C LEU A 251 10.24 -2.60 -18.34
N LEU A 252 9.13 -2.10 -18.86
CA LEU A 252 8.92 -1.90 -20.29
C LEU A 252 9.87 -0.82 -20.86
N ARG A 253 10.08 0.29 -20.13
CA ARG A 253 11.06 1.33 -20.50
C ARG A 253 12.51 0.84 -20.43
N SER A 254 12.77 -0.18 -19.60
CA SER A 254 14.07 -0.86 -19.50
C SER A 254 14.29 -1.91 -20.58
N ASP A 255 13.38 -2.05 -21.55
CA ASP A 255 13.35 -3.09 -22.58
C ASP A 255 13.32 -4.52 -22.03
N ILE A 256 12.89 -4.68 -20.78
CA ILE A 256 12.69 -5.98 -20.14
C ILE A 256 11.32 -6.50 -20.57
N ARG A 257 11.31 -7.34 -21.60
CA ARG A 257 10.09 -7.87 -22.19
C ARG A 257 9.88 -9.32 -21.79
N ARG A 258 8.94 -9.54 -20.89
CA ARG A 258 8.45 -10.87 -20.50
C ARG A 258 6.96 -10.95 -20.74
N ARG A 259 6.46 -12.16 -21.08
CA ARG A 259 5.02 -12.39 -21.24
C ARG A 259 4.30 -12.03 -19.95
N GLY A 260 3.28 -11.18 -20.03
CA GLY A 260 2.45 -10.78 -18.89
C GLY A 260 2.84 -9.46 -18.23
N ILE A 261 4.03 -8.88 -18.49
CA ILE A 261 4.36 -7.54 -17.96
C ILE A 261 3.34 -6.52 -18.47
N GLY A 262 2.72 -5.76 -17.55
CA GLY A 262 1.72 -4.75 -17.86
C GLY A 262 0.36 -5.29 -18.30
N LYS A 263 0.10 -6.60 -18.13
CA LYS A 263 -1.16 -7.24 -18.49
C LYS A 263 -1.86 -7.81 -17.26
N GLY A 264 -3.19 -7.94 -17.36
CA GLY A 264 -4.00 -8.59 -16.34
C GLY A 264 -4.08 -7.80 -15.03
N LEU A 265 -3.97 -6.45 -15.08
CA LEU A 265 -4.23 -5.62 -13.91
C LEU A 265 -5.63 -5.91 -13.38
N LYS A 266 -5.71 -6.17 -12.09
CA LYS A 266 -6.97 -6.36 -11.38
C LYS A 266 -7.06 -5.34 -10.25
N ASP A 267 -8.25 -4.79 -10.08
CA ASP A 267 -8.59 -3.92 -8.97
C ASP A 267 -9.95 -4.36 -8.42
N HIS A 268 -10.19 -4.17 -7.13
CA HIS A 268 -11.48 -4.52 -6.55
C HIS A 268 -12.54 -3.53 -7.06
N PRO A 269 -13.70 -4.01 -7.52
CA PRO A 269 -14.79 -3.13 -7.93
C PRO A 269 -15.40 -2.46 -6.70
N ALA A 270 -15.75 -1.19 -6.83
CA ALA A 270 -16.52 -0.47 -5.83
C ALA A 270 -17.81 0.07 -6.48
N VAL A 271 -18.94 -0.16 -5.82
CA VAL A 271 -20.24 0.39 -6.22
C VAL A 271 -20.74 1.28 -5.10
N ALA A 272 -20.96 2.55 -5.41
CA ALA A 272 -21.51 3.50 -4.46
C ALA A 272 -23.04 3.49 -4.53
N PHE A 273 -23.67 3.35 -3.38
CA PHE A 273 -25.11 3.54 -3.22
C PHE A 273 -25.36 4.82 -2.44
N SER A 274 -26.22 5.69 -2.97
CA SER A 274 -26.66 6.87 -2.24
C SER A 274 -28.04 6.60 -1.64
N LEU A 275 -28.17 6.79 -0.34
CA LEU A 275 -29.42 6.63 0.40
C LEU A 275 -29.88 7.98 0.92
N GLN A 276 -31.15 8.30 0.68
CA GLN A 276 -31.78 9.45 1.30
C GLN A 276 -32.35 9.04 2.65
N LEU A 277 -31.75 9.54 3.72
CA LEU A 277 -32.21 9.26 5.08
C LEU A 277 -33.42 10.11 5.45
N ARG A 278 -34.34 9.53 6.25
CA ARG A 278 -35.38 10.31 6.93
C ARG A 278 -34.73 11.26 7.92
N GLU A 279 -35.35 12.41 8.19
CA GLU A 279 -34.80 13.42 9.12
C GLU A 279 -34.44 12.84 10.49
N ALA A 280 -35.25 11.94 11.03
CA ALA A 280 -34.99 11.25 12.31
C ALA A 280 -33.75 10.34 12.31
N ALA A 281 -33.29 9.93 11.12
CA ALA A 281 -32.12 9.04 10.95
C ALA A 281 -30.86 9.80 10.48
N LYS A 282 -30.93 11.13 10.33
CA LYS A 282 -29.76 11.93 9.99
C LYS A 282 -28.85 12.05 11.21
N TYR A 283 -27.67 11.52 11.07
CA TYR A 283 -26.63 11.64 12.10
C TYR A 283 -26.06 13.08 12.06
N ARG A 284 -26.04 13.75 13.19
CA ARG A 284 -25.33 15.00 13.34
C ARG A 284 -23.90 14.69 13.76
N PHE A 285 -23.01 14.59 12.77
CA PHE A 285 -21.57 14.58 13.08
C PHE A 285 -21.22 15.90 13.75
N ALA A 286 -20.84 15.87 15.02
CA ALA A 286 -19.97 16.89 15.59
C ALA A 286 -18.56 16.59 15.05
N ILE A 287 -18.12 17.37 14.05
CA ILE A 287 -16.76 17.37 13.53
C ILE A 287 -15.90 18.24 14.45
#